data_fc15752e5a365cf22e7651c489b50563
#
_entry.id   fc15752e5a365cf22e7651c489b50563
#
_cell.length_a   1.000
_cell.length_b   1.000
_cell.length_c   1.000
_cell.angle_alpha   90.00
_cell.angle_beta   90.00
_cell.angle_gamma   90.00
#
_symmetry.space_group_name_H-M   'P 1'
#
loop_
_entity.id
_entity.type
_entity.pdbx_description
1 polymer ?
#
loop_
_entity_poly.entity_id
_entity_poly.type
_entity_poly.pdbx_seq_one_letter_code
_entity_poly.pdbx_strand_id
1 'polypeptide(L)'
;MNSKAKITVYEHDRLTTDHGSFSTRHLNALLKLNEYHNFDYFDSIPNGVKFKQYVGIIQVDGLSIEILPKSDKDNNSADWKGLLLQMLKACGHLKASSVGAANVKRQHLNLLEVYFELYLTEIETLIHRGLVKKYRKNTGNVKALKGKLEFAGNIRYNLVHKECFYTTHQVYDHDHLLHQTLAYALEILEQFSKGSYLFDRCKRVLLNFPETTPLKVKKKQIEGIVLNRKTAPYNQALEL
;
A
#
# COMPACT_ATOMS: atom_id res chain seq x y z
N MET A 1 -2.34 17.13 -16.95
CA MET A 1 -2.12 17.05 -15.49
C MET A 1 -3.49 17.08 -14.83
N ASN A 2 -4.05 15.93 -14.44
CA ASN A 2 -5.31 15.94 -13.69
C ASN A 2 -4.98 16.31 -12.25
N SER A 3 -5.33 17.52 -11.85
CA SER A 3 -5.39 17.94 -10.46
C SER A 3 -6.32 16.98 -9.73
N LYS A 4 -5.76 16.12 -8.85
CA LYS A 4 -6.57 15.25 -8.00
C LYS A 4 -7.44 16.15 -7.14
N ALA A 5 -8.76 16.08 -7.31
CA ALA A 5 -9.68 16.84 -6.49
C ALA A 5 -9.54 16.40 -5.02
N LYS A 6 -9.45 17.36 -4.11
CA LYS A 6 -9.36 17.11 -2.66
C LYS A 6 -10.54 17.78 -1.97
N ILE A 7 -11.20 17.03 -1.10
CA ILE A 7 -12.27 17.54 -0.21
C ILE A 7 -11.84 17.26 1.23
N THR A 8 -12.01 18.24 2.09
CA THR A 8 -11.81 18.10 3.53
C THR A 8 -13.17 18.18 4.22
N VAL A 9 -13.50 17.21 5.04
CA VAL A 9 -14.73 17.10 5.84
C VAL A 9 -14.39 16.75 7.28
N TYR A 10 -15.34 16.90 8.18
CA TYR A 10 -15.16 16.52 9.58
C TYR A 10 -16.02 15.31 9.95
N GLU A 11 -15.66 14.65 11.04
CA GLU A 11 -16.53 13.62 11.65
C GLU A 11 -17.96 14.12 11.79
N HIS A 12 -18.91 13.26 11.49
CA HIS A 12 -20.36 13.52 11.51
C HIS A 12 -20.86 14.55 10.47
N ASP A 13 -20.00 15.11 9.65
CA ASP A 13 -20.41 16.00 8.56
C ASP A 13 -21.10 15.22 7.43
N ARG A 14 -21.88 15.96 6.67
CA ARG A 14 -22.57 15.45 5.48
C ARG A 14 -21.83 15.94 4.23
N LEU A 15 -21.66 15.02 3.29
CA LEU A 15 -21.13 15.34 1.96
C LEU A 15 -22.19 14.96 0.93
N THR A 16 -22.73 15.96 0.22
CA THR A 16 -23.77 15.78 -0.79
C THR A 16 -23.23 16.07 -2.19
N THR A 17 -23.93 15.59 -3.22
CA THR A 17 -23.58 15.80 -4.63
C THR A 17 -23.73 17.26 -5.08
N ASP A 18 -24.28 18.13 -4.25
CA ASP A 18 -24.31 19.58 -4.49
C ASP A 18 -22.94 20.24 -4.26
N HIS A 19 -22.02 19.55 -3.64
CA HIS A 19 -20.64 20.01 -3.47
C HIS A 19 -19.88 19.86 -4.78
N GLY A 20 -19.47 20.95 -5.41
CA GLY A 20 -18.99 21.05 -6.81
C GLY A 20 -17.89 20.08 -7.26
N SER A 21 -17.13 19.48 -6.33
CA SER A 21 -16.11 18.46 -6.63
C SER A 21 -16.59 17.02 -6.38
N PHE A 22 -17.80 16.83 -5.81
CA PHE A 22 -18.36 15.53 -5.44
C PHE A 22 -19.53 15.18 -6.36
N SER A 23 -19.34 14.19 -7.21
CA SER A 23 -20.35 13.76 -8.20
C SER A 23 -21.04 12.47 -7.78
N THR A 24 -22.15 12.15 -8.43
CA THR A 24 -22.87 10.87 -8.27
C THR A 24 -21.97 9.65 -8.52
N ARG A 25 -20.99 9.76 -9.41
CA ARG A 25 -20.00 8.72 -9.64
C ARG A 25 -19.16 8.45 -8.38
N HIS A 26 -18.69 9.50 -7.72
CA HIS A 26 -17.94 9.39 -6.46
C HIS A 26 -18.82 8.82 -5.34
N LEU A 27 -20.09 9.23 -5.27
CA LEU A 27 -21.04 8.67 -4.31
C LEU A 27 -21.22 7.15 -4.49
N ASN A 28 -21.43 6.69 -5.72
CA ASN A 28 -21.58 5.26 -6.00
C ASN A 28 -20.31 4.46 -5.66
N ALA A 29 -19.14 5.02 -5.91
CA ALA A 29 -17.88 4.40 -5.54
C ALA A 29 -17.68 4.33 -4.02
N LEU A 30 -18.08 5.38 -3.28
CA LEU A 30 -18.08 5.39 -1.82
C LEU A 30 -19.03 4.35 -1.24
N LEU A 31 -20.27 4.25 -1.75
CA LEU A 31 -21.24 3.27 -1.25
C LEU A 31 -20.74 1.84 -1.41
N LYS A 32 -20.12 1.50 -2.55
CA LYS A 32 -19.47 0.20 -2.75
C LYS A 32 -18.31 -0.04 -1.80
N LEU A 33 -17.49 0.98 -1.54
CA LEU A 33 -16.40 0.89 -0.57
C LEU A 33 -16.92 0.60 0.84
N ASN A 34 -17.98 1.30 1.25
CA ASN A 34 -18.58 1.16 2.57
C ASN A 34 -19.20 -0.22 2.78
N GLU A 35 -19.88 -0.75 1.75
CA GLU A 35 -20.41 -2.11 1.75
C GLU A 35 -19.30 -3.15 1.92
N TYR A 36 -18.17 -2.96 1.24
CA TYR A 36 -17.00 -3.82 1.37
C TYR A 36 -16.37 -3.80 2.79
N HIS A 37 -16.53 -2.70 3.52
CA HIS A 37 -16.04 -2.49 4.88
C HIS A 37 -17.15 -2.55 5.96
N ASN A 38 -18.23 -3.32 5.72
CA ASN A 38 -19.33 -3.55 6.67
C ASN A 38 -20.01 -2.27 7.19
N PHE A 39 -20.06 -1.21 6.38
CA PHE A 39 -20.70 0.07 6.71
C PHE A 39 -20.11 0.83 7.90
N ASP A 40 -18.79 0.70 8.13
CA ASP A 40 -18.11 1.29 9.29
C ASP A 40 -17.79 2.78 9.13
N TYR A 41 -17.66 3.29 7.90
CA TYR A 41 -17.13 4.63 7.66
C TYR A 41 -18.20 5.72 7.65
N PHE A 42 -19.37 5.46 7.08
CA PHE A 42 -20.44 6.45 6.92
C PHE A 42 -21.81 5.81 6.71
N ASP A 43 -22.86 6.59 6.95
CA ASP A 43 -24.24 6.24 6.65
C ASP A 43 -24.64 6.87 5.31
N SER A 44 -25.43 6.13 4.52
CA SER A 44 -26.02 6.66 3.28
C SER A 44 -27.15 7.63 3.61
N ILE A 45 -27.14 8.80 2.99
CA ILE A 45 -28.22 9.80 3.05
C ILE A 45 -28.69 10.14 1.63
N PRO A 46 -29.85 10.77 1.44
CA PRO A 46 -30.29 11.24 0.13
C PRO A 46 -29.22 12.11 -0.53
N ASN A 47 -28.80 11.71 -1.74
CA ASN A 47 -27.77 12.37 -2.54
C ASN A 47 -26.41 12.58 -1.88
N GLY A 48 -26.03 11.72 -0.89
CA GLY A 48 -24.76 11.88 -0.22
C GLY A 48 -24.46 10.84 0.85
N VAL A 49 -23.48 11.17 1.69
CA VAL A 49 -23.04 10.37 2.83
C VAL A 49 -22.92 11.22 4.08
N LYS A 50 -23.12 10.60 5.25
CA LYS A 50 -22.85 11.20 6.56
C LYS A 50 -21.74 10.39 7.22
N PHE A 51 -20.60 11.00 7.49
CA PHE A 51 -19.47 10.33 8.11
C PHE A 51 -19.77 9.94 9.55
N LYS A 52 -19.28 8.78 9.98
CA LYS A 52 -19.33 8.29 11.36
C LYS A 52 -18.11 8.79 12.15
N GLN A 53 -17.78 8.14 13.24
CA GLN A 53 -16.55 8.35 14.01
C GLN A 53 -15.35 7.74 13.26
N TYR A 54 -14.98 8.36 12.16
CA TYR A 54 -13.87 7.93 11.32
C TYR A 54 -12.99 9.13 10.99
N VAL A 55 -11.72 8.99 11.26
CA VAL A 55 -10.67 9.97 10.90
C VAL A 55 -9.67 9.31 9.98
N GLY A 56 -9.40 9.93 8.86
CA GLY A 56 -8.48 9.36 7.89
C GLY A 56 -8.66 9.91 6.49
N ILE A 57 -8.24 9.14 5.49
CA ILE A 57 -8.39 9.48 4.08
C ILE A 57 -9.12 8.37 3.36
N ILE A 58 -10.10 8.76 2.57
CA ILE A 58 -10.78 7.90 1.61
C ILE A 58 -10.46 8.38 0.21
N GLN A 59 -10.02 7.49 -0.67
CA GLN A 59 -9.75 7.81 -2.06
C GLN A 59 -10.65 7.00 -2.98
N VAL A 60 -11.43 7.70 -3.80
CA VAL A 60 -12.35 7.08 -4.76
C VAL A 60 -12.31 7.84 -6.09
N ASP A 61 -12.19 7.13 -7.20
CA ASP A 61 -12.28 7.67 -8.57
C ASP A 61 -11.47 8.95 -8.82
N GLY A 62 -10.28 9.09 -8.22
CA GLY A 62 -9.41 10.26 -8.35
C GLY A 62 -9.75 11.42 -7.42
N LEU A 63 -10.80 11.27 -6.58
CA LEU A 63 -11.14 12.18 -5.49
C LEU A 63 -10.52 11.69 -4.19
N SER A 64 -9.84 12.59 -3.46
CA SER A 64 -9.31 12.35 -2.12
C SER A 64 -10.17 13.08 -1.10
N ILE A 65 -10.77 12.35 -0.16
CA ILE A 65 -11.59 12.88 0.93
C ILE A 65 -10.82 12.71 2.22
N GLU A 66 -10.42 13.83 2.82
CA GLU A 66 -9.73 13.88 4.11
C GLU A 66 -10.77 14.14 5.20
N ILE A 67 -10.91 13.22 6.15
CA ILE A 67 -11.90 13.29 7.23
C ILE A 67 -11.14 13.63 8.51
N LEU A 68 -11.44 14.79 9.09
CA LEU A 68 -10.81 15.33 10.29
C LEU A 68 -11.72 15.17 11.51
N PRO A 69 -11.19 15.18 12.74
CA PRO A 69 -11.99 15.18 13.95
C PRO A 69 -12.83 16.45 14.09
N LYS A 70 -13.99 16.33 14.71
CA LYS A 70 -14.93 17.45 14.92
C LYS A 70 -14.35 18.56 15.80
N SER A 71 -13.43 18.23 16.70
CA SER A 71 -12.77 19.20 17.58
C SER A 71 -11.96 20.28 16.84
N ASP A 72 -11.72 20.08 15.54
CA ASP A 72 -10.88 20.96 14.73
C ASP A 72 -11.66 22.04 13.93
N LYS A 73 -12.99 22.07 14.05
CA LYS A 73 -13.77 23.11 13.32
C LYS A 73 -13.38 24.53 13.73
N ASP A 74 -12.91 24.70 14.95
CA ASP A 74 -12.54 26.00 15.53
C ASP A 74 -11.04 26.28 15.51
N ASN A 75 -10.18 25.30 15.14
CA ASN A 75 -8.73 25.40 15.11
C ASN A 75 -8.17 25.20 13.69
N ASN A 76 -7.00 25.79 13.41
CA ASN A 76 -6.33 25.66 12.13
C ASN A 76 -6.03 24.18 11.81
N SER A 77 -6.45 23.69 10.65
CA SER A 77 -6.21 22.32 10.17
C SER A 77 -4.72 21.91 10.17
N ALA A 78 -3.80 22.90 10.22
CA ALA A 78 -2.37 22.68 10.32
C ALA A 78 -1.94 22.15 11.72
N ASP A 79 -2.62 22.61 12.78
CA ASP A 79 -2.30 22.23 14.16
C ASP A 79 -2.68 20.78 14.43
N TRP A 80 -3.79 20.33 13.83
CA TRP A 80 -4.24 18.95 13.97
C TRP A 80 -3.30 17.94 13.29
N LYS A 81 -2.77 18.26 12.11
CA LYS A 81 -1.79 17.40 11.43
C LYS A 81 -0.53 17.22 12.29
N GLY A 82 -0.10 18.28 12.95
CA GLY A 82 0.98 18.24 13.94
C GLY A 82 0.65 17.35 15.13
N LEU A 83 -0.56 17.47 15.68
CA LEU A 83 -1.05 16.64 16.77
C LEU A 83 -1.16 15.16 16.37
N LEU A 84 -1.75 14.85 15.20
CA LEU A 84 -1.83 13.49 14.66
C LEU A 84 -0.44 12.85 14.54
N LEU A 85 0.53 13.57 14.00
CA LEU A 85 1.90 13.10 13.90
C LEU A 85 2.52 12.83 15.29
N GLN A 86 2.23 13.68 16.29
CA GLN A 86 2.65 13.46 17.66
C GLN A 86 1.99 12.23 18.27
N MET A 87 0.69 12.04 18.04
CA MET A 87 -0.06 10.85 18.49
C MET A 87 0.48 9.58 17.86
N LEU A 88 0.72 9.55 16.54
CA LEU A 88 1.31 8.41 15.84
C LEU A 88 2.72 8.09 16.37
N LYS A 89 3.51 9.11 16.74
CA LYS A 89 4.81 8.94 17.43
C LYS A 89 4.64 8.34 18.81
N ALA A 90 3.71 8.86 19.60
CA ALA A 90 3.45 8.39 20.96
C ALA A 90 2.93 6.95 20.98
N CYS A 91 2.11 6.55 20.01
CA CYS A 91 1.62 5.18 19.84
C CYS A 91 2.68 4.20 19.28
N GLY A 92 3.89 4.67 19.01
CA GLY A 92 4.97 3.82 18.47
C GLY A 92 4.82 3.44 16.99
N HIS A 93 3.76 3.89 16.31
CA HIS A 93 3.58 3.71 14.87
C HIS A 93 4.57 4.54 14.04
N LEU A 94 5.17 5.58 14.65
CA LEU A 94 6.23 6.40 14.09
C LEU A 94 7.46 6.32 14.99
N LYS A 95 8.54 5.72 14.51
CA LYS A 95 9.85 5.87 15.18
C LYS A 95 10.32 7.31 15.01
N ALA A 96 10.72 7.95 16.12
CA ALA A 96 11.12 9.35 16.15
C ALA A 96 12.28 9.72 15.19
N SER A 97 13.02 8.72 14.71
CA SER A 97 14.13 8.85 13.76
C SER A 97 13.69 8.90 12.29
N SER A 98 12.45 8.49 11.98
CA SER A 98 12.03 8.29 10.59
C SER A 98 11.42 9.53 9.93
N VAL A 99 10.86 10.43 10.71
CA VAL A 99 10.34 11.70 10.18
C VAL A 99 11.33 12.79 10.54
N GLY A 100 12.18 13.17 9.60
CA GLY A 100 13.11 14.27 9.80
C GLY A 100 12.36 15.52 10.29
N ALA A 101 12.83 16.13 11.38
CA ALA A 101 12.23 17.33 11.98
C ALA A 101 12.01 18.48 10.97
N ALA A 102 12.72 18.46 9.84
CA ALA A 102 12.57 19.39 8.73
C ALA A 102 11.27 19.20 7.92
N ASN A 103 10.72 17.96 7.87
CA ASN A 103 9.49 17.68 7.10
C ASN A 103 8.22 18.01 7.88
N VAL A 104 8.27 17.98 9.20
CA VAL A 104 7.13 18.36 10.08
C VAL A 104 6.77 19.86 9.96
N LYS A 105 7.70 20.71 9.53
CA LYS A 105 7.47 22.16 9.31
C LYS A 105 6.78 22.50 7.99
N ARG A 106 6.54 21.52 7.10
CA ARG A 106 5.79 21.79 5.86
C ARG A 106 4.30 21.79 6.15
N GLN A 107 3.74 22.96 6.28
CA GLN A 107 2.32 23.27 6.57
C GLN A 107 1.30 22.66 5.57
N HIS A 108 1.76 21.93 4.54
CA HIS A 108 0.92 21.38 3.47
C HIS A 108 1.03 19.86 3.32
N LEU A 109 1.53 19.13 4.33
CA LEU A 109 1.57 17.67 4.26
C LEU A 109 0.15 17.10 4.18
N ASN A 110 -0.11 16.40 3.10
CA ASN A 110 -1.29 15.58 2.98
C ASN A 110 -1.09 14.34 3.87
N LEU A 111 -2.11 13.95 4.64
CA LEU A 111 -2.06 12.76 5.51
C LEU A 111 -1.62 11.50 4.72
N LEU A 112 -2.04 11.37 3.46
CA LEU A 112 -1.61 10.30 2.58
C LEU A 112 -0.09 10.29 2.34
N GLU A 113 0.54 11.46 2.20
CA GLU A 113 2.00 11.56 2.04
C GLU A 113 2.74 11.12 3.30
N VAL A 114 2.16 11.33 4.47
CA VAL A 114 2.70 10.82 5.74
C VAL A 114 2.71 9.30 5.76
N TYR A 115 1.61 8.65 5.37
CA TYR A 115 1.55 7.18 5.25
C TYR A 115 2.57 6.65 4.23
N PHE A 116 2.72 7.33 3.10
CA PHE A 116 3.72 6.97 2.10
C PHE A 116 5.13 7.08 2.64
N GLU A 117 5.44 8.16 3.37
CA GLU A 117 6.75 8.35 3.99
C GLU A 117 7.05 7.26 5.04
N LEU A 118 6.04 6.89 5.82
CA LEU A 118 6.15 5.79 6.78
C LEU A 118 6.45 4.47 6.11
N TYR A 119 5.66 4.15 5.10
CA TYR A 119 5.83 2.91 4.35
C TYR A 119 7.23 2.82 3.72
N LEU A 120 7.68 3.88 3.04
CA LEU A 120 9.01 3.92 2.45
C LEU A 120 10.11 3.73 3.50
N THR A 121 9.97 4.37 4.66
CA THR A 121 10.93 4.25 5.76
C THR A 121 11.00 2.83 6.30
N GLU A 122 9.86 2.17 6.42
CA GLU A 122 9.80 0.77 6.88
C GLU A 122 10.44 -0.17 5.87
N ILE A 123 10.16 0.01 4.57
CA ILE A 123 10.79 -0.80 3.51
C ILE A 123 12.31 -0.57 3.46
N GLU A 124 12.78 0.67 3.56
CA GLU A 124 14.22 0.97 3.64
C GLU A 124 14.87 0.27 4.84
N THR A 125 14.20 0.28 5.98
CA THR A 125 14.67 -0.42 7.19
C THR A 125 14.78 -1.93 6.96
N LEU A 126 13.78 -2.53 6.30
CA LEU A 126 13.80 -3.95 5.96
C LEU A 126 14.93 -4.29 4.97
N ILE A 127 15.14 -3.46 3.95
CA ILE A 127 16.26 -3.63 3.00
C ILE A 127 17.61 -3.57 3.73
N HIS A 128 17.81 -2.60 4.61
CA HIS A 128 19.05 -2.46 5.39
C HIS A 128 19.31 -3.64 6.34
N ARG A 129 18.25 -4.24 6.90
CA ARG A 129 18.35 -5.44 7.75
C ARG A 129 18.60 -6.73 6.96
N GLY A 130 18.44 -6.67 5.66
CA GLY A 130 18.46 -7.83 4.77
C GLY A 130 17.09 -8.51 4.65
N LEU A 131 16.63 -8.61 3.43
CA LEU A 131 15.34 -9.20 3.11
C LEU A 131 15.37 -10.73 3.24
N VAL A 132 14.29 -11.31 3.75
CA VAL A 132 14.18 -12.74 4.00
C VAL A 132 13.97 -13.50 2.70
N LYS A 133 14.76 -14.56 2.49
CA LYS A 133 14.54 -15.54 1.41
C LYS A 133 13.67 -16.67 1.88
N LYS A 134 12.89 -17.25 0.97
CA LYS A 134 12.09 -18.45 1.22
C LYS A 134 12.32 -19.49 0.10
N TYR A 135 12.14 -20.75 0.45
CA TYR A 135 12.11 -21.81 -0.54
C TYR A 135 10.78 -21.81 -1.29
N ARG A 136 10.85 -21.81 -2.62
CA ARG A 136 9.68 -22.01 -3.48
C ARG A 136 9.96 -23.04 -4.55
N LYS A 137 8.92 -23.70 -5.04
CA LYS A 137 9.01 -24.57 -6.21
C LYS A 137 9.02 -23.71 -7.47
N ASN A 138 9.98 -23.97 -8.33
CA ASN A 138 10.04 -23.38 -9.66
C ASN A 138 9.97 -24.50 -10.71
N THR A 139 9.05 -24.36 -11.66
CA THR A 139 8.89 -25.32 -12.77
C THR A 139 9.18 -24.59 -14.08
N GLY A 140 10.12 -25.12 -14.84
CA GLY A 140 10.52 -24.49 -16.10
C GLY A 140 11.70 -25.20 -16.75
N ASN A 141 12.13 -24.64 -17.90
CA ASN A 141 13.29 -25.13 -18.63
C ASN A 141 14.59 -24.71 -17.96
N VAL A 142 15.48 -25.68 -17.79
CA VAL A 142 16.85 -25.48 -17.29
C VAL A 142 17.84 -26.20 -18.18
N LYS A 143 19.06 -25.68 -18.30
CA LYS A 143 20.14 -26.27 -19.11
C LYS A 143 20.78 -27.49 -18.43
N ALA A 144 20.62 -27.63 -17.12
CA ALA A 144 21.12 -28.78 -16.37
C ALA A 144 19.97 -29.37 -15.56
N LEU A 145 19.96 -30.71 -15.44
CA LEU A 145 18.93 -31.39 -14.67
C LEU A 145 19.00 -31.00 -13.19
N LYS A 146 17.93 -30.39 -12.69
CA LYS A 146 17.76 -30.01 -11.27
C LYS A 146 16.42 -30.48 -10.77
N GLY A 147 16.38 -31.12 -9.60
CA GLY A 147 15.15 -31.58 -8.99
C GLY A 147 14.45 -32.70 -9.78
N LYS A 148 13.13 -32.61 -9.91
CA LYS A 148 12.30 -33.64 -10.57
C LYS A 148 12.08 -33.27 -12.03
N LEU A 149 12.35 -34.19 -12.95
CA LEU A 149 12.00 -34.05 -14.37
C LEU A 149 10.48 -34.19 -14.53
N GLU A 150 9.85 -33.22 -15.15
CA GLU A 150 8.43 -33.26 -15.52
C GLU A 150 8.28 -33.80 -16.97
N PHE A 151 8.09 -35.11 -17.10
CA PHE A 151 8.12 -35.80 -18.40
C PHE A 151 7.15 -35.19 -19.41
N ALA A 152 5.89 -34.93 -19.02
CA ALA A 152 4.90 -34.34 -19.91
C ALA A 152 5.32 -32.95 -20.42
N GLY A 153 5.86 -32.11 -19.51
CA GLY A 153 6.41 -30.80 -19.87
C GLY A 153 7.64 -30.93 -20.76
N ASN A 154 8.54 -31.87 -20.45
CA ASN A 154 9.75 -32.08 -21.22
C ASN A 154 9.44 -32.55 -22.68
N ILE A 155 8.49 -33.46 -22.84
CA ILE A 155 8.02 -33.86 -24.19
C ILE A 155 7.38 -32.68 -24.90
N ARG A 156 6.52 -31.92 -24.21
CA ARG A 156 5.79 -30.80 -24.84
C ARG A 156 6.68 -29.65 -25.29
N TYR A 157 7.69 -29.29 -24.49
CA TYR A 157 8.49 -28.08 -24.71
C TYR A 157 9.88 -28.36 -25.25
N ASN A 158 10.45 -29.56 -25.01
CA ASN A 158 11.83 -29.90 -25.29
C ASN A 158 12.01 -31.06 -26.27
N LEU A 159 10.96 -31.45 -27.00
CA LEU A 159 11.07 -32.53 -27.99
C LEU A 159 12.14 -32.26 -29.05
N VAL A 160 12.28 -30.98 -29.44
CA VAL A 160 13.29 -30.48 -30.38
C VAL A 160 14.54 -29.94 -29.66
N HIS A 161 14.34 -29.34 -28.49
CA HIS A 161 15.38 -28.70 -27.64
C HIS A 161 15.96 -29.69 -26.62
N LYS A 162 16.67 -30.73 -27.11
CA LYS A 162 17.20 -31.81 -26.26
C LYS A 162 18.29 -31.37 -25.29
N GLU A 163 18.80 -30.14 -25.43
CA GLU A 163 19.77 -29.50 -24.53
C GLU A 163 19.09 -28.93 -23.23
N CYS A 164 17.76 -28.94 -23.17
CA CYS A 164 17.00 -28.40 -22.04
C CYS A 164 16.21 -29.50 -21.32
N PHE A 165 16.03 -29.30 -20.03
CA PHE A 165 15.23 -30.18 -19.17
C PHE A 165 14.09 -29.38 -18.55
N TYR A 166 12.85 -29.85 -18.72
CA TYR A 166 11.70 -29.23 -18.05
C TYR A 166 11.55 -29.87 -16.65
N THR A 167 11.90 -29.12 -15.63
CA THR A 167 12.02 -29.63 -14.27
C THR A 167 11.27 -28.81 -13.25
N THR A 168 10.86 -29.45 -12.15
CA THR A 168 10.41 -28.82 -10.92
C THR A 168 11.52 -28.95 -9.87
N HIS A 169 12.04 -27.82 -9.43
CA HIS A 169 13.11 -27.75 -8.42
C HIS A 169 12.82 -26.67 -7.39
N GLN A 170 13.50 -26.73 -6.24
CA GLN A 170 13.42 -25.71 -5.22
C GLN A 170 14.43 -24.59 -5.50
N VAL A 171 13.93 -23.35 -5.36
CA VAL A 171 14.74 -22.14 -5.43
C VAL A 171 14.65 -21.42 -4.09
N TYR A 172 15.75 -20.87 -3.61
CA TYR A 172 15.82 -20.09 -2.39
C TYR A 172 16.07 -18.62 -2.76
N ASP A 173 14.99 -17.86 -2.86
CA ASP A 173 15.04 -16.48 -3.35
C ASP A 173 14.08 -15.55 -2.60
N HIS A 174 14.01 -14.30 -3.07
CA HIS A 174 13.15 -13.26 -2.53
C HIS A 174 11.74 -13.26 -3.15
N ASP A 175 11.49 -14.03 -4.23
CA ASP A 175 10.23 -14.03 -4.94
C ASP A 175 9.19 -14.91 -4.24
N HIS A 176 8.53 -14.36 -3.26
CA HIS A 176 7.45 -15.00 -2.50
C HIS A 176 6.36 -14.00 -2.15
N LEU A 177 5.15 -14.48 -1.82
CA LEU A 177 3.95 -13.68 -1.63
C LEU A 177 4.16 -12.42 -0.77
N LEU A 178 4.92 -12.53 0.34
CA LEU A 178 5.21 -11.38 1.21
C LEU A 178 5.92 -10.26 0.46
N HIS A 179 7.00 -10.56 -0.29
CA HIS A 179 7.72 -9.54 -1.06
C HIS A 179 6.94 -9.07 -2.29
N GLN A 180 6.18 -9.95 -2.95
CA GLN A 180 5.28 -9.57 -4.04
C GLN A 180 4.21 -8.58 -3.56
N THR A 181 3.70 -8.75 -2.33
CA THR A 181 2.76 -7.80 -1.71
C THR A 181 3.41 -6.43 -1.49
N LEU A 182 4.62 -6.40 -0.91
CA LEU A 182 5.34 -5.15 -0.67
C LEU A 182 5.74 -4.46 -1.98
N ALA A 183 6.17 -5.20 -3.00
CA ALA A 183 6.48 -4.66 -4.32
C ALA A 183 5.24 -4.03 -4.97
N TYR A 184 4.10 -4.71 -4.91
CA TYR A 184 2.83 -4.19 -5.41
C TYR A 184 2.41 -2.87 -4.73
N ALA A 185 2.57 -2.78 -3.41
CA ALA A 185 2.33 -1.54 -2.68
C ALA A 185 3.29 -0.42 -3.11
N LEU A 186 4.58 -0.72 -3.32
CA LEU A 186 5.55 0.25 -3.84
C LEU A 186 5.20 0.74 -5.25
N GLU A 187 4.70 -0.12 -6.14
CA GLU A 187 4.24 0.27 -7.48
C GLU A 187 3.03 1.23 -7.41
N ILE A 188 2.07 0.95 -6.52
CA ILE A 188 0.94 1.84 -6.27
C ILE A 188 1.45 3.18 -5.76
N LEU A 189 2.34 3.17 -4.77
CA LEU A 189 2.90 4.37 -4.16
C LEU A 189 3.67 5.21 -5.20
N GLU A 190 4.41 4.59 -6.11
CA GLU A 190 5.06 5.27 -7.22
C GLU A 190 4.06 6.05 -8.08
N GLN A 191 2.95 5.41 -8.44
CA GLN A 191 1.91 6.06 -9.26
C GLN A 191 1.28 7.27 -8.55
N PHE A 192 1.05 7.16 -7.25
CA PHE A 192 0.43 8.23 -6.45
C PHE A 192 1.39 9.34 -6.05
N SER A 193 2.68 9.06 -5.93
CA SER A 193 3.70 10.02 -5.53
C SER A 193 4.20 10.91 -6.68
N LYS A 194 3.78 10.67 -7.93
CA LYS A 194 4.16 11.49 -9.10
C LYS A 194 3.90 12.97 -8.86
N GLY A 195 4.95 13.78 -8.99
CA GLY A 195 4.89 15.22 -8.73
C GLY A 195 5.04 15.61 -7.26
N SER A 196 5.23 14.66 -6.34
CA SER A 196 5.58 14.92 -4.95
C SER A 196 7.08 14.69 -4.71
N TYR A 197 7.58 15.21 -3.58
CA TYR A 197 8.97 15.02 -3.13
C TYR A 197 9.31 13.55 -2.81
N LEU A 198 8.29 12.70 -2.65
CA LEU A 198 8.46 11.28 -2.34
C LEU A 198 8.74 10.43 -3.58
N PHE A 199 8.49 10.96 -4.78
CA PHE A 199 8.65 10.19 -6.02
C PHE A 199 10.06 9.65 -6.22
N ASP A 200 11.07 10.51 -6.08
CA ASP A 200 12.46 10.11 -6.24
C ASP A 200 12.92 9.13 -5.16
N ARG A 201 12.40 9.29 -3.93
CA ARG A 201 12.67 8.36 -2.84
C ARG A 201 12.06 6.99 -3.13
N CYS A 202 10.82 6.96 -3.59
CA CYS A 202 10.12 5.73 -3.99
C CYS A 202 10.87 5.00 -5.10
N LYS A 203 11.36 5.73 -6.12
CA LYS A 203 12.16 5.17 -7.20
C LYS A 203 13.45 4.52 -6.69
N ARG A 204 14.17 5.17 -5.77
CA ARG A 204 15.37 4.59 -5.16
C ARG A 204 15.08 3.33 -4.37
N VAL A 205 13.97 3.30 -3.64
CA VAL A 205 13.55 2.11 -2.89
C VAL A 205 13.23 0.96 -3.85
N LEU A 206 12.48 1.23 -4.93
CA LEU A 206 12.17 0.23 -5.95
C LEU A 206 13.42 -0.35 -6.61
N LEU A 207 14.43 0.48 -6.92
CA LEU A 207 15.70 0.01 -7.49
C LEU A 207 16.50 -0.88 -6.55
N ASN A 208 16.37 -0.68 -5.24
CA ASN A 208 17.04 -1.48 -4.21
C ASN A 208 16.22 -2.69 -3.75
N PHE A 209 14.95 -2.74 -4.13
CA PHE A 209 14.08 -3.87 -3.79
C PHE A 209 14.34 -5.02 -4.79
N PRO A 210 14.37 -6.29 -4.33
CA PRO A 210 14.62 -7.42 -5.23
C PRO A 210 13.51 -7.57 -6.26
N GLU A 211 13.88 -8.05 -7.44
CA GLU A 211 12.89 -8.41 -8.47
C GLU A 211 11.96 -9.51 -7.95
N THR A 212 10.69 -9.29 -8.10
CA THR A 212 9.63 -10.23 -7.75
C THR A 212 8.67 -10.40 -8.93
N THR A 213 8.02 -11.55 -9.00
CA THR A 213 6.97 -11.76 -10.00
C THR A 213 5.81 -10.79 -9.73
N PRO A 214 5.40 -9.98 -10.73
CA PRO A 214 4.29 -9.05 -10.54
C PRO A 214 3.01 -9.77 -10.14
N LEU A 215 2.38 -9.32 -9.06
CA LEU A 215 1.15 -9.90 -8.55
C LEU A 215 0.19 -8.79 -8.14
N LYS A 216 -1.02 -8.79 -8.70
CA LYS A 216 -2.12 -7.96 -8.18
C LYS A 216 -2.67 -8.60 -6.92
N VAL A 217 -2.30 -8.07 -5.78
CA VAL A 217 -2.62 -8.63 -4.48
C VAL A 217 -4.07 -8.31 -4.11
N LYS A 218 -4.81 -9.33 -3.63
CA LYS A 218 -6.16 -9.17 -3.08
C LYS A 218 -6.10 -9.16 -1.56
N LYS A 219 -7.03 -8.46 -0.89
CA LYS A 219 -7.13 -8.36 0.58
C LYS A 219 -7.02 -9.74 1.26
N LYS A 220 -7.76 -10.73 0.79
CA LYS A 220 -7.72 -12.10 1.32
C LYS A 220 -6.32 -12.75 1.29
N GLN A 221 -5.46 -12.36 0.33
CA GLN A 221 -4.10 -12.87 0.24
C GLN A 221 -3.20 -12.21 1.29
N ILE A 222 -3.42 -10.93 1.59
CA ILE A 222 -2.69 -10.20 2.65
C ILE A 222 -3.06 -10.79 4.01
N GLU A 223 -4.34 -10.94 4.29
CA GLU A 223 -4.86 -11.53 5.54
C GLU A 223 -4.38 -12.98 5.75
N GLY A 224 -4.11 -13.71 4.67
CA GLY A 224 -3.55 -15.07 4.70
C GLY A 224 -2.04 -15.14 4.93
N ILE A 225 -1.32 -14.02 5.02
CA ILE A 225 0.13 -14.01 5.25
C ILE A 225 0.42 -14.34 6.73
N VAL A 226 0.90 -15.55 6.98
CA VAL A 226 1.36 -15.93 8.32
C VAL A 226 2.81 -15.50 8.50
N LEU A 227 3.04 -14.66 9.50
CA LEU A 227 4.37 -14.22 9.88
C LEU A 227 4.96 -15.18 10.90
N ASN A 228 6.25 -15.48 10.73
CA ASN A 228 7.05 -16.25 11.68
C ASN A 228 8.12 -15.35 12.32
N ARG A 229 8.93 -15.88 13.24
CA ARG A 229 9.99 -15.13 13.94
C ARG A 229 10.90 -14.34 12.98
N LYS A 230 11.25 -14.89 11.81
CA LYS A 230 12.12 -14.22 10.82
C LYS A 230 11.38 -13.13 10.04
N THR A 231 10.08 -13.29 9.85
CA THR A 231 9.25 -12.34 9.09
C THR A 231 8.43 -11.40 9.99
N ALA A 232 8.50 -11.55 11.32
CA ALA A 232 7.84 -10.64 12.25
C ALA A 232 8.17 -9.14 12.02
N PRO A 233 9.41 -8.76 11.64
CA PRO A 233 9.72 -7.36 11.33
C PRO A 233 8.91 -6.76 10.16
N TYR A 234 8.28 -7.58 9.32
CA TYR A 234 7.47 -7.13 8.20
C TYR A 234 6.03 -6.72 8.60
N ASN A 235 5.62 -7.00 9.85
CA ASN A 235 4.26 -6.73 10.30
C ASN A 235 3.87 -5.27 10.10
N GLN A 236 4.73 -4.35 10.50
CA GLN A 236 4.48 -2.92 10.39
C GLN A 236 4.29 -2.45 8.94
N ALA A 237 5.06 -3.01 8.00
CA ALA A 237 4.92 -2.70 6.57
C ALA A 237 3.64 -3.29 5.94
N LEU A 238 3.07 -4.34 6.53
CA LEU A 238 1.80 -4.95 6.07
C LEU A 238 0.56 -4.26 6.66
N GLU A 239 0.70 -3.61 7.81
CA GLU A 239 -0.38 -2.85 8.47
C GLU A 239 -0.54 -1.43 7.89
N LEU A 240 0.49 -0.88 7.24
CA LEU A 240 0.48 0.43 6.56
C LEU A 240 -0.14 0.34 5.17
#